data_4b69fdfdabcb5cc75f62ecbb2a5d8d22
#
_entry.id   4b69fdfdabcb5cc75f62ecbb2a5d8d22
#
_cell.length_a   1.000
_cell.length_b   1.000
_cell.length_c   1.000
_cell.angle_alpha   90.00
_cell.angle_beta   90.00
_cell.angle_gamma   90.00
#
_symmetry.space_group_name_H-M   'P 1'
#
loop_
_entity.id
_entity.type
_entity.pdbx_description
1 polymer ?
#
loop_
_entity_poly.entity_id
_entity_poly.type
_entity_poly.pdbx_seq_one_letter_code
_entity_poly.pdbx_strand_id
1 'polypeptide(L)'
;MPLFGQDKSVQLKDQKDKVSYSIGLQIGFNLGRQKVDISPDMLAAGIKDALAGKPQLNPDQIKEVMTAFEKDMEQKQKQAGEKNKAEGTKFLEENKKKEGVKTTASGLQYKVLKEGNGAQPKKTDTVTVNYRGTLLNGTEFDSSYKRGQPATFPVSGVIPGWTEALQLMKVGSKYQLFIPSNLAYGERSVGPDIGANSTLIFEVELLDAKASSTPAPRFPPSGLCTANRLQ
;
A
#
# COMPACT_ATOMS: atom_id res chain seq x y z
N MET A 1 -20.99 17.21 -37.26
CA MET A 1 -20.94 15.78 -36.83
C MET A 1 -19.48 15.36 -36.90
N PRO A 2 -18.77 15.14 -35.79
CA PRO A 2 -17.44 14.56 -35.84
C PRO A 2 -17.60 13.04 -36.03
N LEU A 3 -16.96 12.54 -37.07
CA LEU A 3 -16.78 11.11 -37.33
C LEU A 3 -15.91 10.51 -36.21
N PHE A 4 -16.51 9.78 -35.30
CA PHE A 4 -15.79 8.90 -34.41
C PHE A 4 -15.11 7.83 -35.28
N GLY A 5 -13.75 7.86 -35.29
CA GLY A 5 -12.96 6.83 -35.94
C GLY A 5 -13.35 5.47 -35.37
N GLN A 6 -13.72 4.55 -36.27
CA GLN A 6 -13.97 3.17 -35.90
C GLN A 6 -12.68 2.59 -35.33
N ASP A 7 -12.69 2.30 -34.04
CA ASP A 7 -11.68 1.50 -33.38
C ASP A 7 -11.62 0.16 -34.11
N LYS A 8 -10.57 -0.03 -34.93
CA LYS A 8 -10.32 -1.32 -35.57
C LYS A 8 -9.93 -2.29 -34.46
N SER A 9 -10.88 -3.09 -34.00
CA SER A 9 -10.61 -4.18 -33.07
C SER A 9 -9.49 -5.05 -33.64
N VAL A 10 -8.37 -5.12 -32.92
CA VAL A 10 -7.22 -5.94 -33.31
C VAL A 10 -7.63 -7.41 -33.28
N GLN A 11 -7.54 -8.11 -34.43
CA GLN A 11 -7.81 -9.55 -34.47
C GLN A 11 -6.56 -10.34 -34.09
N LEU A 12 -6.65 -11.07 -32.99
CA LEU A 12 -5.59 -11.95 -32.50
C LEU A 12 -5.69 -13.32 -33.19
N LYS A 13 -5.01 -13.49 -34.32
CA LYS A 13 -5.18 -14.64 -35.21
C LYS A 13 -4.45 -15.89 -34.71
N ASP A 14 -3.28 -15.72 -34.12
CA ASP A 14 -2.43 -16.82 -33.69
C ASP A 14 -1.83 -16.61 -32.30
N GLN A 15 -1.01 -17.54 -31.84
CA GLN A 15 -0.36 -17.48 -30.54
C GLN A 15 0.65 -16.32 -30.46
N LYS A 16 1.32 -15.98 -31.55
CA LYS A 16 2.28 -14.89 -31.63
C LYS A 16 1.57 -13.55 -31.41
N ASP A 17 0.42 -13.33 -32.06
CA ASP A 17 -0.40 -12.15 -31.89
C ASP A 17 -0.85 -11.99 -30.42
N LYS A 18 -1.33 -13.09 -29.82
CA LYS A 18 -1.79 -13.10 -28.42
C LYS A 18 -0.65 -12.75 -27.44
N VAL A 19 0.53 -13.32 -27.65
CA VAL A 19 1.71 -13.01 -26.79
C VAL A 19 2.13 -11.55 -26.96
N SER A 20 2.23 -11.06 -28.18
CA SER A 20 2.62 -9.68 -28.48
C SER A 20 1.63 -8.68 -27.85
N TYR A 21 0.35 -8.93 -28.01
CA TYR A 21 -0.71 -8.11 -27.44
C TYR A 21 -0.68 -8.13 -25.90
N SER A 22 -0.45 -9.30 -25.30
CA SER A 22 -0.36 -9.45 -23.84
C SER A 22 0.83 -8.69 -23.26
N ILE A 23 1.98 -8.67 -23.94
CA ILE A 23 3.15 -7.87 -23.55
C ILE A 23 2.78 -6.37 -23.60
N GLY A 24 2.12 -5.93 -24.69
CA GLY A 24 1.65 -4.55 -24.83
C GLY A 24 0.70 -4.14 -23.72
N LEU A 25 -0.25 -5.01 -23.34
CA LEU A 25 -1.15 -4.76 -22.22
C LEU A 25 -0.40 -4.59 -20.88
N GLN A 26 0.59 -5.44 -20.60
CA GLN A 26 1.39 -5.33 -19.36
C GLN A 26 2.14 -4.01 -19.31
N ILE A 27 2.77 -3.59 -20.40
CA ILE A 27 3.44 -2.28 -20.51
C ILE A 27 2.42 -1.16 -20.28
N GLY A 28 1.29 -1.18 -20.99
CA GLY A 28 0.24 -0.18 -20.89
C GLY A 28 -0.34 -0.05 -19.49
N PHE A 29 -0.64 -1.18 -18.82
CA PHE A 29 -1.10 -1.17 -17.43
C PHE A 29 -0.08 -0.58 -16.47
N ASN A 30 1.22 -0.86 -16.65
CA ASN A 30 2.26 -0.29 -15.81
C ASN A 30 2.39 1.22 -15.99
N LEU A 31 2.42 1.70 -17.23
CA LEU A 31 2.48 3.12 -17.55
C LEU A 31 1.24 3.87 -17.06
N GLY A 32 0.06 3.30 -17.27
CA GLY A 32 -1.20 3.88 -16.79
C GLY A 32 -1.27 3.97 -15.26
N ARG A 33 -0.82 2.95 -14.54
CA ARG A 33 -0.74 2.99 -13.07
C ARG A 33 0.22 4.06 -12.56
N GLN A 34 1.34 4.26 -13.24
CA GLN A 34 2.30 5.30 -12.89
C GLN A 34 1.88 6.70 -13.41
N LYS A 35 0.76 6.79 -14.11
CA LYS A 35 0.25 8.01 -14.74
C LYS A 35 1.29 8.69 -15.65
N VAL A 36 2.06 7.85 -16.35
CA VAL A 36 3.06 8.32 -17.32
C VAL A 36 2.34 8.73 -18.59
N ASP A 37 2.52 9.98 -19.00
CA ASP A 37 1.98 10.52 -20.23
C ASP A 37 2.93 10.21 -21.38
N ILE A 38 2.54 9.26 -22.23
CA ILE A 38 3.30 8.83 -23.40
C ILE A 38 2.39 8.66 -24.62
N SER A 39 2.99 8.70 -25.80
CA SER A 39 2.32 8.32 -27.04
C SER A 39 2.45 6.81 -27.28
N PRO A 40 1.35 6.03 -27.27
CA PRO A 40 1.39 4.62 -27.57
C PRO A 40 1.95 4.31 -28.95
N ASP A 41 1.66 5.16 -29.94
CA ASP A 41 2.16 4.99 -31.31
C ASP A 41 3.68 5.15 -31.40
N MET A 42 4.25 6.14 -30.66
CA MET A 42 5.71 6.32 -30.60
C MET A 42 6.39 5.19 -29.83
N LEU A 43 5.74 4.67 -28.78
CA LEU A 43 6.24 3.47 -28.09
C LEU A 43 6.32 2.27 -29.02
N ALA A 44 5.26 2.01 -29.79
CA ALA A 44 5.22 0.93 -30.77
C ALA A 44 6.27 1.14 -31.88
N ALA A 45 6.45 2.38 -32.36
CA ALA A 45 7.48 2.72 -33.34
C ALA A 45 8.88 2.46 -32.80
N GLY A 46 9.19 2.86 -31.56
CA GLY A 46 10.47 2.61 -30.91
C GLY A 46 10.78 1.11 -30.77
N ILE A 47 9.78 0.30 -30.40
CA ILE A 47 9.92 -1.18 -30.37
C ILE A 47 10.24 -1.71 -31.76
N LYS A 48 9.54 -1.27 -32.80
CA LYS A 48 9.77 -1.68 -34.18
C LYS A 48 11.18 -1.34 -34.67
N ASP A 49 11.63 -0.11 -34.43
CA ASP A 49 12.93 0.37 -34.84
C ASP A 49 14.06 -0.37 -34.11
N ALA A 50 13.89 -0.66 -32.83
CA ALA A 50 14.84 -1.44 -32.05
C ALA A 50 14.96 -2.89 -32.58
N LEU A 51 13.84 -3.55 -32.87
CA LEU A 51 13.85 -4.91 -33.44
C LEU A 51 14.45 -4.95 -34.87
N ALA A 52 14.33 -3.86 -35.60
CA ALA A 52 14.94 -3.72 -36.95
C ALA A 52 16.43 -3.32 -36.92
N GLY A 53 16.99 -3.00 -35.73
CA GLY A 53 18.36 -2.51 -35.60
C GLY A 53 18.58 -1.12 -36.21
N LYS A 54 17.52 -0.31 -36.29
CA LYS A 54 17.52 1.04 -36.90
C LYS A 54 16.92 2.10 -35.95
N PRO A 55 17.48 2.30 -34.74
CA PRO A 55 16.96 3.31 -33.82
C PRO A 55 17.18 4.71 -34.39
N GLN A 56 16.20 5.60 -34.22
CA GLN A 56 16.26 6.98 -34.67
C GLN A 56 17.01 7.89 -33.67
N LEU A 57 17.17 7.44 -32.43
CA LEU A 57 17.93 8.12 -31.39
C LEU A 57 19.23 7.33 -31.13
N ASN A 58 20.36 8.05 -31.01
CA ASN A 58 21.59 7.45 -30.55
C ASN A 58 21.62 7.26 -29.02
N PRO A 59 22.58 6.49 -28.47
CA PRO A 59 22.64 6.21 -27.03
C PRO A 59 22.71 7.45 -26.15
N ASP A 60 23.39 8.51 -26.55
CA ASP A 60 23.52 9.74 -25.78
C ASP A 60 22.21 10.52 -25.74
N GLN A 61 21.49 10.59 -26.86
CA GLN A 61 20.16 11.21 -26.93
C GLN A 61 19.15 10.43 -26.07
N ILE A 62 19.20 9.09 -26.10
CA ILE A 62 18.33 8.27 -25.24
C ILE A 62 18.62 8.57 -23.77
N LYS A 63 19.89 8.61 -23.37
CA LYS A 63 20.30 8.92 -22.00
C LYS A 63 19.84 10.30 -21.57
N GLU A 64 20.01 11.32 -22.41
CA GLU A 64 19.59 12.70 -22.11
C GLU A 64 18.07 12.76 -21.89
N VAL A 65 17.27 12.20 -22.81
CA VAL A 65 15.80 12.18 -22.71
C VAL A 65 15.33 11.44 -21.48
N MET A 66 15.92 10.26 -21.20
CA MET A 66 15.53 9.46 -20.03
C MET A 66 15.90 10.14 -18.72
N THR A 67 17.08 10.78 -18.64
CA THR A 67 17.48 11.54 -17.44
C THR A 67 16.54 12.72 -17.20
N ALA A 68 16.15 13.44 -18.25
CA ALA A 68 15.18 14.53 -18.13
C ALA A 68 13.80 14.03 -17.67
N PHE A 69 13.36 12.90 -18.21
CA PHE A 69 12.10 12.26 -17.83
C PHE A 69 12.11 11.80 -16.36
N GLU A 70 13.18 11.13 -15.92
CA GLU A 70 13.33 10.69 -14.51
C GLU A 70 13.25 11.89 -13.54
N LYS A 71 13.96 12.97 -13.88
CA LYS A 71 13.94 14.22 -13.08
C LYS A 71 12.53 14.86 -13.02
N ASP A 72 11.81 14.89 -14.14
CA ASP A 72 10.43 15.40 -14.17
C ASP A 72 9.49 14.53 -13.32
N MET A 73 9.62 13.21 -13.42
CA MET A 73 8.84 12.27 -12.62
C MET A 73 9.14 12.40 -11.12
N GLU A 74 10.41 12.54 -10.73
CA GLU A 74 10.80 12.78 -9.35
C GLU A 74 10.22 14.08 -8.81
N GLN A 75 10.28 15.15 -9.59
CA GLN A 75 9.71 16.43 -9.22
C GLN A 75 8.18 16.37 -9.04
N LYS A 76 7.48 15.70 -9.95
CA LYS A 76 6.03 15.47 -9.85
C LYS A 76 5.66 14.65 -8.60
N GLN A 77 6.43 13.60 -8.30
CA GLN A 77 6.22 12.79 -7.09
C GLN A 77 6.44 13.62 -5.81
N LYS A 78 7.48 14.44 -5.78
CA LYS A 78 7.76 15.34 -4.66
C LYS A 78 6.63 16.33 -4.44
N GLN A 79 6.18 17.01 -5.51
CA GLN A 79 5.05 17.95 -5.43
C GLN A 79 3.76 17.26 -4.96
N ALA A 80 3.47 16.06 -5.48
CA ALA A 80 2.33 15.27 -5.03
C ALA A 80 2.44 14.90 -3.55
N GLY A 81 3.64 14.54 -3.08
CA GLY A 81 3.90 14.24 -1.68
C GLY A 81 3.71 15.45 -0.75
N GLU A 82 4.16 16.62 -1.17
CA GLU A 82 3.95 17.88 -0.42
C GLU A 82 2.46 18.26 -0.34
N LYS A 83 1.75 18.09 -1.44
CA LYS A 83 0.30 18.29 -1.49
C LYS A 83 -0.43 17.32 -0.55
N ASN A 84 -0.11 16.02 -0.60
CA ASN A 84 -0.70 15.02 0.28
C ASN A 84 -0.46 15.36 1.76
N LYS A 85 0.75 15.82 2.11
CA LYS A 85 1.11 16.24 3.47
C LYS A 85 0.25 17.41 3.94
N ALA A 86 0.11 18.43 3.11
CA ALA A 86 -0.70 19.61 3.44
C ALA A 86 -2.19 19.25 3.59
N GLU A 87 -2.75 18.49 2.65
CA GLU A 87 -4.14 18.03 2.70
C GLU A 87 -4.39 17.11 3.90
N GLY A 88 -3.45 16.19 4.20
CA GLY A 88 -3.54 15.31 5.34
C GLY A 88 -3.51 16.06 6.67
N THR A 89 -2.62 17.03 6.82
CA THR A 89 -2.55 17.88 8.03
C THR A 89 -3.85 18.64 8.22
N LYS A 90 -4.35 19.31 7.18
CA LYS A 90 -5.61 20.05 7.24
C LYS A 90 -6.77 19.13 7.61
N PHE A 91 -6.87 17.98 6.95
CA PHE A 91 -7.92 17.01 7.23
C PHE A 91 -7.91 16.56 8.70
N LEU A 92 -6.74 16.18 9.24
CA LEU A 92 -6.62 15.70 10.62
C LEU A 92 -6.93 16.81 11.65
N GLU A 93 -6.55 18.06 11.38
CA GLU A 93 -6.89 19.21 12.22
C GLU A 93 -8.40 19.50 12.29
N GLU A 94 -9.09 19.27 11.18
CA GLU A 94 -10.54 19.39 11.12
C GLU A 94 -11.23 18.16 11.73
N ASN A 95 -10.70 16.98 11.45
CA ASN A 95 -11.29 15.71 11.86
C ASN A 95 -11.28 15.52 13.38
N LYS A 96 -10.23 15.96 14.08
CA LYS A 96 -10.14 15.86 15.55
C LYS A 96 -11.25 16.63 16.30
N LYS A 97 -11.89 17.59 15.61
CA LYS A 97 -12.99 18.39 16.16
C LYS A 97 -14.36 17.72 16.00
N LYS A 98 -14.43 16.65 15.21
CA LYS A 98 -15.69 15.95 14.94
C LYS A 98 -16.10 15.10 16.13
N GLU A 99 -17.38 15.02 16.36
CA GLU A 99 -17.97 14.24 17.45
C GLU A 99 -17.57 12.75 17.36
N GLY A 100 -17.14 12.21 18.48
CA GLY A 100 -16.74 10.80 18.61
C GLY A 100 -15.34 10.49 18.10
N VAL A 101 -14.61 11.45 17.54
CA VAL A 101 -13.21 11.29 17.15
C VAL A 101 -12.31 11.50 18.35
N LYS A 102 -11.43 10.53 18.59
CA LYS A 102 -10.40 10.56 19.64
C LYS A 102 -9.02 10.63 18.98
N THR A 103 -8.09 11.31 19.63
CA THR A 103 -6.70 11.46 19.16
C THR A 103 -5.76 10.92 20.22
N THR A 104 -4.81 10.08 19.84
CA THR A 104 -3.77 9.55 20.71
C THR A 104 -2.54 10.47 20.74
N ALA A 105 -1.60 10.21 21.66
CA ALA A 105 -0.36 10.97 21.78
C ALA A 105 0.53 10.89 20.52
N SER A 106 0.42 9.80 19.75
CA SER A 106 1.16 9.64 18.48
C SER A 106 0.58 10.43 17.31
N GLY A 107 -0.64 10.96 17.47
CA GLY A 107 -1.40 11.64 16.43
C GLY A 107 -2.36 10.73 15.64
N LEU A 108 -2.45 9.44 15.98
CA LEU A 108 -3.49 8.57 15.46
C LEU A 108 -4.86 9.10 15.88
N GLN A 109 -5.78 9.20 14.93
CA GLN A 109 -7.18 9.51 15.22
C GLN A 109 -8.05 8.30 14.94
N TYR A 110 -9.06 8.10 15.78
CA TYR A 110 -10.00 7.01 15.59
C TYR A 110 -11.40 7.36 16.08
N LYS A 111 -12.38 6.72 15.48
CA LYS A 111 -13.79 6.77 15.89
C LYS A 111 -14.29 5.36 16.11
N VAL A 112 -14.92 5.13 17.25
CA VAL A 112 -15.57 3.85 17.54
C VAL A 112 -16.91 3.81 16.81
N LEU A 113 -17.06 2.87 15.89
CA LEU A 113 -18.32 2.64 15.15
C LEU A 113 -19.17 1.59 15.84
N LYS A 114 -18.51 0.60 16.47
CA LYS A 114 -19.15 -0.46 17.25
C LYS A 114 -18.21 -0.88 18.36
N GLU A 115 -18.70 -0.95 19.57
CA GLU A 115 -17.95 -1.49 20.70
C GLU A 115 -17.91 -3.03 20.64
N GLY A 116 -16.78 -3.60 21.05
CA GLY A 116 -16.59 -5.02 21.24
C GLY A 116 -16.50 -5.35 22.72
N ASN A 117 -16.79 -6.58 23.07
CA ASN A 117 -16.74 -7.09 24.46
C ASN A 117 -15.74 -8.23 24.64
N GLY A 118 -15.01 -8.62 23.58
CA GLY A 118 -14.02 -9.68 23.65
C GLY A 118 -12.65 -9.21 24.15
N ALA A 119 -11.65 -10.06 23.99
CA ALA A 119 -10.29 -9.79 24.43
C ALA A 119 -9.65 -8.61 23.65
N GLN A 120 -8.78 -7.90 24.32
CA GLN A 120 -7.98 -6.82 23.75
C GLN A 120 -6.63 -7.39 23.30
N PRO A 121 -6.23 -7.23 22.02
CA PRO A 121 -4.98 -7.79 21.52
C PRO A 121 -3.75 -7.14 22.16
N LYS A 122 -2.72 -7.93 22.33
CA LYS A 122 -1.37 -7.47 22.68
C LYS A 122 -0.52 -7.33 21.41
N LYS A 123 0.56 -6.60 21.51
CA LYS A 123 1.52 -6.40 20.40
C LYS A 123 2.06 -7.71 19.81
N THR A 124 2.15 -8.77 20.64
CA THR A 124 2.65 -10.09 20.26
C THR A 124 1.60 -10.99 19.62
N ASP A 125 0.34 -10.59 19.64
CA ASP A 125 -0.76 -11.44 19.20
C ASP A 125 -0.92 -11.39 17.67
N THR A 126 -1.66 -12.36 17.16
CA THR A 126 -2.14 -12.41 15.77
C THR A 126 -3.63 -12.11 15.76
N VAL A 127 -4.05 -11.21 14.90
CA VAL A 127 -5.45 -10.77 14.78
C VAL A 127 -6.04 -11.18 13.44
N THR A 128 -7.34 -11.44 13.44
CA THR A 128 -8.15 -11.63 12.23
C THR A 128 -9.13 -10.46 12.13
N VAL A 129 -9.12 -9.77 11.00
CA VAL A 129 -9.88 -8.55 10.78
C VAL A 129 -10.59 -8.54 9.43
N ASN A 130 -11.72 -7.85 9.36
CA ASN A 130 -12.20 -7.27 8.13
C ASN A 130 -11.78 -5.81 8.07
N TYR A 131 -11.41 -5.34 6.90
CA TYR A 131 -11.02 -3.95 6.73
C TYR A 131 -11.26 -3.42 5.32
N ARG A 132 -11.33 -2.11 5.25
CA ARG A 132 -11.37 -1.33 4.02
C ARG A 132 -10.48 -0.12 4.19
N GLY A 133 -9.51 0.06 3.29
CA GLY A 133 -8.58 1.18 3.28
C GLY A 133 -8.87 2.13 2.12
N THR A 134 -8.98 3.42 2.42
CA THR A 134 -9.23 4.49 1.45
C THR A 134 -8.27 5.66 1.66
N LEU A 135 -8.00 6.39 0.57
CA LEU A 135 -7.35 7.69 0.61
C LEU A 135 -8.35 8.80 0.97
N LEU A 136 -7.87 10.02 1.22
CA LEU A 136 -8.72 11.18 1.52
C LEU A 136 -9.70 11.51 0.39
N ASN A 137 -9.35 11.24 -0.85
CA ASN A 137 -10.20 11.42 -2.03
C ASN A 137 -11.24 10.31 -2.23
N GLY A 138 -11.31 9.33 -1.30
CA GLY A 138 -12.23 8.20 -1.37
C GLY A 138 -11.76 7.02 -2.21
N THR A 139 -10.59 7.09 -2.86
CA THR A 139 -10.03 5.96 -3.60
C THR A 139 -9.74 4.80 -2.65
N GLU A 140 -10.36 3.64 -2.90
CA GLU A 140 -10.11 2.42 -2.14
C GLU A 140 -8.88 1.72 -2.71
N PHE A 141 -7.84 1.58 -1.88
CA PHE A 141 -6.58 0.95 -2.29
C PHE A 141 -6.47 -0.50 -1.82
N ASP A 142 -7.18 -0.88 -0.76
CA ASP A 142 -7.20 -2.25 -0.26
C ASP A 142 -8.46 -2.57 0.55
N SER A 143 -8.95 -3.82 0.46
CA SER A 143 -10.15 -4.27 1.16
C SER A 143 -10.19 -5.79 1.30
N SER A 144 -10.41 -6.29 2.52
CA SER A 144 -10.68 -7.71 2.76
C SER A 144 -12.03 -8.13 2.18
N TYR A 145 -12.98 -7.22 2.14
CA TYR A 145 -14.31 -7.49 1.56
C TYR A 145 -14.25 -7.79 0.06
N LYS A 146 -13.40 -7.07 -0.69
CA LYS A 146 -13.17 -7.36 -2.12
C LYS A 146 -12.52 -8.72 -2.36
N ARG A 147 -11.69 -9.19 -1.42
CA ARG A 147 -11.09 -10.52 -1.48
C ARG A 147 -12.04 -11.62 -1.02
N GLY A 148 -13.19 -11.27 -0.46
CA GLY A 148 -14.22 -12.21 0.01
C GLY A 148 -13.86 -12.99 1.28
N GLN A 149 -12.77 -12.60 1.97
CA GLN A 149 -12.31 -13.29 3.19
C GLN A 149 -11.60 -12.33 4.14
N PRO A 150 -11.74 -12.52 5.46
CA PRO A 150 -10.96 -11.79 6.46
C PRO A 150 -9.45 -11.99 6.27
N ALA A 151 -8.68 -11.04 6.73
CA ALA A 151 -7.23 -11.09 6.71
C ALA A 151 -6.67 -11.31 8.11
N THR A 152 -5.57 -12.06 8.20
CA THR A 152 -4.91 -12.37 9.45
C THR A 152 -3.50 -11.78 9.45
N PHE A 153 -3.16 -11.02 10.50
CA PHE A 153 -1.89 -10.32 10.63
C PHE A 153 -1.33 -10.46 12.05
N PRO A 154 0.00 -10.56 12.23
CA PRO A 154 0.62 -10.28 13.51
C PRO A 154 0.47 -8.77 13.81
N VAL A 155 0.07 -8.41 15.04
CA VAL A 155 -0.14 -7.01 15.45
C VAL A 155 1.13 -6.17 15.26
N SER A 156 2.31 -6.76 15.43
CA SER A 156 3.60 -6.11 15.21
C SER A 156 4.06 -6.05 13.75
N GLY A 157 3.34 -6.71 12.84
CA GLY A 157 3.71 -6.86 11.42
C GLY A 157 3.00 -5.90 10.47
N VAL A 158 2.22 -4.96 11.00
CA VAL A 158 1.46 -3.96 10.23
C VAL A 158 2.03 -2.56 10.45
N ILE A 159 1.49 -1.56 9.74
CA ILE A 159 1.91 -0.15 9.92
C ILE A 159 1.71 0.32 11.37
N PRO A 160 2.55 1.26 11.87
CA PRO A 160 2.49 1.70 13.27
C PRO A 160 1.11 2.14 13.75
N GLY A 161 0.36 2.85 12.91
CA GLY A 161 -1.01 3.27 13.24
C GLY A 161 -1.97 2.10 13.47
N TRP A 162 -1.83 1.00 12.74
CA TRP A 162 -2.59 -0.22 12.97
C TRP A 162 -2.14 -0.95 14.23
N THR A 163 -0.82 -1.07 14.44
CA THR A 163 -0.27 -1.68 15.66
C THR A 163 -0.80 -0.99 16.90
N GLU A 164 -0.90 0.33 16.89
CA GLU A 164 -1.47 1.11 17.99
C GLU A 164 -2.99 0.91 18.11
N ALA A 165 -3.71 1.08 17.00
CA ALA A 165 -5.17 0.98 16.99
C ALA A 165 -5.68 -0.38 17.46
N LEU A 166 -5.07 -1.47 16.98
CA LEU A 166 -5.47 -2.84 17.34
C LEU A 166 -5.35 -3.10 18.84
N GLN A 167 -4.37 -2.49 19.51
CA GLN A 167 -4.20 -2.58 20.95
C GLN A 167 -5.22 -1.72 21.75
N LEU A 168 -5.97 -0.83 21.09
CA LEU A 168 -7.08 -0.08 21.67
C LEU A 168 -8.44 -0.77 21.44
N MET A 169 -8.50 -1.69 20.46
CA MET A 169 -9.72 -2.39 20.08
C MET A 169 -9.96 -3.62 20.95
N LYS A 170 -11.21 -4.03 21.04
CA LYS A 170 -11.62 -5.32 21.60
C LYS A 170 -12.21 -6.20 20.50
N VAL A 171 -12.07 -7.51 20.61
CA VAL A 171 -12.71 -8.45 19.67
C VAL A 171 -14.22 -8.18 19.62
N GLY A 172 -14.76 -8.11 18.40
CA GLY A 172 -16.13 -7.74 18.09
C GLY A 172 -16.34 -6.24 17.84
N SER A 173 -15.31 -5.39 18.02
CA SER A 173 -15.41 -3.96 17.75
C SER A 173 -15.16 -3.61 16.28
N LYS A 174 -15.69 -2.46 15.86
CA LYS A 174 -15.41 -1.83 14.57
C LYS A 174 -15.01 -0.38 14.79
N TYR A 175 -13.83 -0.02 14.29
CA TYR A 175 -13.28 1.32 14.40
C TYR A 175 -13.05 1.92 13.01
N GLN A 176 -13.18 3.22 12.93
CA GLN A 176 -12.68 4.01 11.81
C GLN A 176 -11.38 4.68 12.27
N LEU A 177 -10.31 4.45 11.52
CA LEU A 177 -8.97 4.95 11.81
C LEU A 177 -8.61 6.04 10.80
N PHE A 178 -8.00 7.12 11.27
CA PHE A 178 -7.43 8.18 10.44
C PHE A 178 -5.96 8.27 10.78
N ILE A 179 -5.13 7.72 9.90
CA ILE A 179 -3.72 7.46 10.16
C ILE A 179 -2.87 8.51 9.45
N PRO A 180 -2.16 9.38 10.17
CA PRO A 180 -1.23 10.30 9.56
C PRO A 180 -0.08 9.54 8.89
N SER A 181 0.53 10.13 7.87
CA SER A 181 1.53 9.45 7.04
C SER A 181 2.73 8.91 7.82
N ASN A 182 3.17 9.59 8.89
CA ASN A 182 4.26 9.13 9.75
C ASN A 182 3.95 7.85 10.55
N LEU A 183 2.67 7.50 10.70
CA LEU A 183 2.21 6.23 11.29
C LEU A 183 1.78 5.21 10.21
N ALA A 184 1.98 5.54 8.94
CA ALA A 184 1.71 4.70 7.78
C ALA A 184 2.99 4.45 6.97
N TYR A 185 3.08 4.98 5.76
CA TYR A 185 4.21 4.73 4.85
C TYR A 185 5.18 5.92 4.74
N GLY A 186 4.91 7.04 5.40
CA GLY A 186 5.74 8.24 5.39
C GLY A 186 5.93 8.82 3.99
N GLU A 187 7.16 9.13 3.64
CA GLU A 187 7.53 9.69 2.34
C GLU A 187 7.60 8.66 1.20
N ARG A 188 7.31 7.40 1.50
CA ARG A 188 7.33 6.33 0.50
C ARG A 188 5.99 6.24 -0.22
N SER A 189 6.05 6.08 -1.53
CA SER A 189 4.89 5.65 -2.31
C SER A 189 4.77 4.12 -2.25
N VAL A 190 3.55 3.60 -2.11
CA VAL A 190 3.28 2.16 -2.02
C VAL A 190 2.19 1.78 -3.01
N GLY A 191 2.54 0.88 -3.90
CA GLY A 191 1.64 0.49 -4.98
C GLY A 191 1.33 1.66 -5.93
N PRO A 192 0.26 1.54 -6.72
CA PRO A 192 -0.12 2.56 -7.69
C PRO A 192 -0.91 3.72 -7.09
N ASP A 193 -1.52 3.53 -5.93
CA ASP A 193 -2.54 4.44 -5.39
C ASP A 193 -2.03 5.27 -4.22
N ILE A 194 -1.17 4.70 -3.36
CA ILE A 194 -0.67 5.38 -2.16
C ILE A 194 0.58 6.18 -2.50
N GLY A 195 0.42 7.47 -2.68
CA GLY A 195 1.55 8.41 -2.89
C GLY A 195 2.28 8.72 -1.58
N ALA A 196 3.45 9.36 -1.70
CA ALA A 196 4.21 9.87 -0.57
C ALA A 196 3.35 10.76 0.34
N ASN A 197 3.57 10.66 1.64
CA ASN A 197 2.89 11.46 2.67
C ASN A 197 1.35 11.32 2.70
N SER A 198 0.80 10.23 2.17
CA SER A 198 -0.63 9.99 2.19
C SER A 198 -1.15 9.73 3.59
N THR A 199 -2.19 10.45 4.01
CA THR A 199 -3.02 10.11 5.15
C THR A 199 -4.00 9.02 4.74
N LEU A 200 -4.11 7.98 5.55
CA LEU A 200 -4.93 6.80 5.25
C LEU A 200 -6.17 6.76 6.15
N ILE A 201 -7.28 6.34 5.59
CA ILE A 201 -8.51 6.08 6.32
C ILE A 201 -8.80 4.59 6.24
N PHE A 202 -9.02 3.95 7.39
CA PHE A 202 -9.41 2.55 7.45
C PHE A 202 -10.70 2.37 8.25
N GLU A 203 -11.58 1.53 7.78
CA GLU A 203 -12.55 0.86 8.63
C GLU A 203 -12.00 -0.52 8.97
N VAL A 204 -11.91 -0.84 10.25
CA VAL A 204 -11.37 -2.11 10.75
C VAL A 204 -12.37 -2.74 11.70
N GLU A 205 -12.74 -3.98 11.43
CA GLU A 205 -13.54 -4.82 12.31
C GLU A 205 -12.66 -5.95 12.83
N LEU A 206 -12.47 -5.99 14.14
CA LEU A 206 -11.65 -7.00 14.81
C LEU A 206 -12.50 -8.24 15.13
N LEU A 207 -12.25 -9.32 14.39
CA LEU A 207 -13.03 -10.55 14.50
C LEU A 207 -12.47 -11.52 15.53
N ASP A 208 -11.14 -11.64 15.63
CA ASP A 208 -10.47 -12.58 16.51
C ASP A 208 -9.08 -12.06 16.90
N ALA A 209 -8.58 -12.48 18.06
CA ALA A 209 -7.24 -12.22 18.53
C ALA A 209 -6.69 -13.47 19.23
N LYS A 210 -5.54 -13.96 18.75
CA LYS A 210 -4.88 -15.15 19.29
C LYS A 210 -3.49 -14.80 19.78
N ALA A 211 -3.15 -15.23 21.00
CA ALA A 211 -1.80 -15.15 21.48
C ALA A 211 -0.85 -15.88 20.52
N SER A 212 0.26 -15.24 20.14
CA SER A 212 1.29 -15.89 19.35
C SER A 212 1.89 -17.03 20.19
N SER A 213 1.71 -18.26 19.72
CA SER A 213 2.36 -19.43 20.32
C SER A 213 3.82 -19.50 19.87
N THR A 214 4.63 -18.50 20.26
CA THR A 214 6.08 -18.69 20.24
C THR A 214 6.40 -19.52 21.47
N PRO A 215 6.89 -20.77 21.34
CA PRO A 215 7.34 -21.52 22.50
C PRO A 215 8.47 -20.72 23.14
N ALA A 216 8.33 -20.41 24.42
CA ALA A 216 9.42 -19.84 25.19
C ALA A 216 10.67 -20.73 24.99
N PRO A 217 11.86 -20.15 24.80
CA PRO A 217 13.07 -20.95 24.72
C PRO A 217 13.13 -21.80 25.97
N ARG A 218 13.03 -23.12 25.81
CA ARG A 218 13.26 -24.09 26.89
C ARG A 218 14.75 -24.00 27.22
N PHE A 219 15.12 -23.16 28.18
CA PHE A 219 16.38 -23.32 28.83
C PHE A 219 16.33 -24.69 29.56
N PRO A 220 17.26 -25.62 29.29
CA PRO A 220 17.34 -26.84 30.06
C PRO A 220 17.59 -26.46 31.53
N PRO A 221 16.96 -27.14 32.48
CA PRO A 221 17.20 -26.89 33.89
C PRO A 221 18.71 -27.05 34.16
N SER A 222 19.28 -26.02 34.77
CA SER A 222 20.69 -25.99 35.20
C SER A 222 20.97 -27.26 36.06
N GLY A 223 21.56 -28.26 35.40
CA GLY A 223 22.02 -29.46 36.07
C GLY A 223 23.14 -29.08 37.04
N LEU A 224 22.96 -29.48 38.27
CA LEU A 224 23.89 -29.39 39.38
C LEU A 224 25.35 -29.67 38.96
N CYS A 225 26.21 -28.69 39.23
CA CYS A 225 27.60 -28.93 39.41
C CYS A 225 27.79 -29.75 40.70
N THR A 226 27.92 -31.06 40.59
CA THR A 226 28.52 -31.88 41.64
C THR A 226 30.04 -31.68 41.56
N ALA A 227 30.53 -31.01 42.56
CA ALA A 227 31.95 -31.02 42.89
C ALA A 227 32.39 -32.47 43.15
N ASN A 228 33.34 -33.00 42.40
CA ASN A 228 34.11 -34.14 42.85
C ASN A 228 35.57 -33.74 43.01
N ARG A 229 35.95 -33.78 44.25
CA ARG A 229 37.28 -33.63 44.81
C ARG A 229 38.00 -34.98 44.65
N LEU A 230 39.35 -35.00 44.63
CA LEU A 230 40.32 -36.09 44.78
C LEU A 230 40.88 -36.61 43.43
N GLN A 231 42.14 -36.66 43.14
CA GLN A 231 43.47 -36.74 43.82
C GLN A 231 44.50 -36.36 42.77
#